data_4169a7cbe9c266091e611132ce683caf
#
_entry.id   4169a7cbe9c266091e611132ce683caf
#
_cell.length_a   1.000
_cell.length_b   1.000
_cell.length_c   1.000
_cell.angle_alpha   90.00
_cell.angle_beta   90.00
_cell.angle_gamma   90.00
#
_symmetry.space_group_name_H-M   'P 1'
#
loop_
_entity.id
_entity.type
_entity.pdbx_description
1 polymer ?
#
loop_
_entity_poly.entity_id
_entity_poly.type
_entity_poly.pdbx_seq_one_letter_code
_entity_poly.pdbx_strand_id
1 'polypeptide(L)'
;MSYAGDITPQESWSLLSEDPNALLVDVRTDSEWKWVGVPDLSALGRQVVFAEWTHSNGQRNDGFVTDLMAAGITGERPVIFLCRSGNRSIPAAETATAAGIGPCFNMVDGFEGQLDEQGHRGGTGWRAGGLPWKQT
;
A
#
# COMPACT_ATOMS: atom_id res chain seq x y z
N MET A 1 17.28 -8.98 -2.61
CA MET A 1 15.90 -8.56 -2.85
C MET A 1 14.93 -9.59 -2.33
N SER A 2 14.03 -9.22 -1.47
CA SER A 2 13.16 -10.13 -0.77
C SER A 2 11.67 -9.83 -0.96
N TYR A 3 11.31 -9.20 -2.07
CA TYR A 3 9.93 -9.04 -2.51
C TYR A 3 9.87 -9.10 -4.04
N ALA A 4 8.64 -9.21 -4.60
CA ALA A 4 8.47 -9.53 -6.02
C ALA A 4 8.88 -8.40 -6.97
N GLY A 5 8.74 -7.16 -6.56
CA GLY A 5 9.16 -6.03 -7.38
C GLY A 5 8.41 -4.74 -7.10
N ASP A 6 8.81 -3.70 -7.82
CA ASP A 6 8.19 -2.39 -7.74
C ASP A 6 7.21 -2.23 -8.90
N ILE A 7 6.02 -1.70 -8.62
CA ILE A 7 5.03 -1.40 -9.65
C ILE A 7 4.47 0.01 -9.42
N THR A 8 4.00 0.63 -10.49
CA THR A 8 3.43 1.98 -10.43
C THR A 8 2.00 1.93 -9.89
N PRO A 9 1.43 3.07 -9.48
CA PRO A 9 0.01 3.14 -9.12
C PRO A 9 -0.91 2.62 -10.25
N GLN A 10 -0.61 2.97 -11.50
CA GLN A 10 -1.40 2.53 -12.66
C GLN A 10 -1.29 1.01 -12.86
N GLU A 11 -0.08 0.45 -12.73
CA GLU A 11 0.12 -1.00 -12.79
C GLU A 11 -0.58 -1.70 -11.64
N SER A 12 -0.60 -1.07 -10.47
CA SER A 12 -1.32 -1.59 -9.30
C SER A 12 -2.82 -1.66 -9.56
N TRP A 13 -3.39 -0.60 -10.13
CA TRP A 13 -4.82 -0.58 -10.49
C TRP A 13 -5.14 -1.68 -11.51
N SER A 14 -4.28 -1.86 -12.52
CA SER A 14 -4.47 -2.90 -13.53
C SER A 14 -4.45 -4.29 -12.89
N LEU A 15 -3.49 -4.56 -12.01
CA LEU A 15 -3.39 -5.84 -11.32
C LEU A 15 -4.63 -6.10 -10.46
N LEU A 16 -5.08 -5.10 -9.70
CA LEU A 16 -6.29 -5.22 -8.88
C LEU A 16 -7.54 -5.43 -9.72
N SER A 17 -7.61 -4.81 -10.90
CA SER A 17 -8.75 -4.95 -11.81
C SER A 17 -8.81 -6.33 -12.47
N GLU A 18 -7.65 -6.91 -12.79
CA GLU A 18 -7.55 -8.14 -13.54
C GLU A 18 -7.55 -9.39 -12.67
N ASP A 19 -6.99 -9.31 -11.46
CA ASP A 19 -6.85 -10.45 -10.56
C ASP A 19 -7.75 -10.29 -9.33
N PRO A 20 -8.82 -11.10 -9.21
CA PRO A 20 -9.73 -11.01 -8.08
C PRO A 20 -9.08 -11.40 -6.75
N ASN A 21 -7.91 -12.05 -6.76
CA ASN A 21 -7.18 -12.41 -5.55
C ASN A 21 -6.18 -11.34 -5.12
N ALA A 22 -5.89 -10.35 -5.97
CA ALA A 22 -4.95 -9.29 -5.64
C ALA A 22 -5.52 -8.37 -4.56
N LEU A 23 -4.66 -7.96 -3.64
CA LEU A 23 -5.03 -7.10 -2.51
C LEU A 23 -4.16 -5.87 -2.47
N LEU A 24 -4.73 -4.77 -2.00
CA LEU A 24 -4.02 -3.54 -1.70
C LEU A 24 -3.98 -3.34 -0.19
N VAL A 25 -2.78 -3.22 0.37
CA VAL A 25 -2.56 -2.95 1.78
C VAL A 25 -1.97 -1.57 1.93
N ASP A 26 -2.67 -0.71 2.66
CA ASP A 26 -2.19 0.63 2.99
C ASP A 26 -1.46 0.54 4.33
N VAL A 27 -0.14 0.75 4.29
CA VAL A 27 0.72 0.60 5.48
C VAL A 27 1.05 1.94 6.14
N ARG A 28 0.34 3.00 5.73
CA ARG A 28 0.48 4.31 6.36
C ARG A 28 -0.08 4.29 7.78
N THR A 29 -0.05 5.44 8.42
CA THR A 29 -0.56 5.59 9.79
C THR A 29 -2.06 5.93 9.80
N ASP A 30 -2.70 5.66 10.91
CA ASP A 30 -4.09 6.05 11.18
C ASP A 30 -4.31 7.55 10.93
N SER A 31 -3.37 8.38 11.33
CA SER A 31 -3.44 9.83 11.11
C SER A 31 -3.49 10.18 9.62
N GLU A 32 -2.68 9.50 8.81
CA GLU A 32 -2.68 9.73 7.36
C GLU A 32 -4.01 9.30 6.73
N TRP A 33 -4.55 8.15 7.13
CA TRP A 33 -5.86 7.70 6.64
C TRP A 33 -6.96 8.72 6.94
N LYS A 34 -6.92 9.26 8.15
CA LYS A 34 -7.93 10.19 8.64
C LYS A 34 -7.85 11.56 7.97
N TRP A 35 -6.64 12.09 7.81
CA TRP A 35 -6.44 13.48 7.40
C TRP A 35 -6.09 13.67 5.93
N VAL A 36 -5.43 12.69 5.31
CA VAL A 36 -4.98 12.78 3.92
C VAL A 36 -5.95 12.14 2.95
N GLY A 37 -6.63 11.08 3.37
CA GLY A 37 -7.52 10.30 2.53
C GLY A 37 -6.97 8.90 2.28
N VAL A 38 -7.77 8.07 1.60
CA VAL A 38 -7.45 6.66 1.35
C VAL A 38 -7.79 6.28 -0.09
N PRO A 39 -7.13 5.24 -0.65
CA PRO A 39 -7.56 4.70 -1.93
C PRO A 39 -8.99 4.16 -1.82
N ASP A 40 -9.72 4.23 -2.92
CA ASP A 40 -11.10 3.74 -2.97
C ASP A 40 -11.20 2.64 -4.04
N LEU A 41 -11.41 1.40 -3.62
CA LEU A 41 -11.55 0.25 -4.50
C LEU A 41 -13.00 -0.17 -4.72
N SER A 42 -13.97 0.67 -4.34
CA SER A 42 -15.40 0.33 -4.44
C SER A 42 -15.82 0.04 -5.88
N ALA A 43 -15.24 0.71 -6.87
CA ALA A 43 -15.51 0.45 -8.28
C ALA A 43 -15.13 -0.97 -8.70
N LEU A 44 -14.23 -1.63 -7.97
CA LEU A 44 -13.81 -3.01 -8.21
C LEU A 44 -14.56 -3.99 -7.30
N GLY A 45 -15.47 -3.49 -6.46
CA GLY A 45 -16.19 -4.31 -5.48
C GLY A 45 -15.29 -4.83 -4.36
N ARG A 46 -14.24 -4.10 -4.03
CA ARG A 46 -13.25 -4.52 -3.04
C ARG A 46 -12.97 -3.45 -2.02
N GLN A 47 -12.28 -3.86 -0.95
CA GLN A 47 -11.85 -2.96 0.11
C GLN A 47 -10.34 -2.96 0.24
N VAL A 48 -9.78 -1.81 0.63
CA VAL A 48 -8.37 -1.68 1.00
C VAL A 48 -8.18 -2.30 2.39
N VAL A 49 -7.08 -3.01 2.57
CA VAL A 49 -6.70 -3.51 3.90
C VAL A 49 -5.79 -2.46 4.54
N PHE A 50 -6.09 -2.07 5.77
CA PHE A 50 -5.31 -1.08 6.52
C PHE A 50 -4.49 -1.79 7.60
N ALA A 51 -3.17 -1.71 7.50
CA ALA A 51 -2.27 -2.35 8.47
C ALA A 51 -1.01 -1.48 8.59
N GLU A 52 -0.90 -0.74 9.67
CA GLU A 52 0.23 0.17 9.87
C GLU A 52 1.56 -0.57 9.90
N TRP A 53 2.53 -0.09 9.13
CA TRP A 53 3.92 -0.52 9.25
C TRP A 53 4.57 0.15 10.46
N THR A 54 4.31 1.44 10.61
CA THR A 54 4.76 2.26 11.73
C THR A 54 3.54 2.96 12.31
N HIS A 55 3.45 3.04 13.63
CA HIS A 55 2.36 3.76 14.30
C HIS A 55 2.58 5.28 14.20
N SER A 56 1.53 6.05 14.48
CA SER A 56 1.59 7.52 14.40
C SER A 56 2.64 8.13 15.32
N ASN A 57 3.02 7.43 16.39
CA ASN A 57 4.07 7.89 17.31
C ASN A 57 5.50 7.56 16.81
N GLY A 58 5.63 6.99 15.62
CA GLY A 58 6.92 6.65 15.02
C GLY A 58 7.44 5.27 15.38
N GLN A 59 6.78 4.54 16.27
CA GLN A 59 7.21 3.19 16.65
C GLN A 59 6.81 2.17 15.60
N ARG A 60 7.70 1.22 15.36
CA ARG A 60 7.45 0.11 14.45
C ARG A 60 6.32 -0.77 14.98
N ASN A 61 5.42 -1.19 14.10
CA ASN A 61 4.37 -2.13 14.45
C ASN A 61 4.90 -3.57 14.44
N ASP A 62 5.24 -4.10 15.61
CA ASP A 62 5.76 -5.45 15.74
C ASP A 62 4.72 -6.53 15.39
N GLY A 63 3.44 -6.17 15.40
CA GLY A 63 2.35 -7.08 15.05
C GLY A 63 1.92 -7.00 13.59
N PHE A 64 2.73 -6.43 12.70
CA PHE A 64 2.35 -6.20 11.30
C PHE A 64 1.89 -7.47 10.60
N VAL A 65 2.69 -8.55 10.66
CA VAL A 65 2.34 -9.82 10.02
C VAL A 65 1.07 -10.42 10.66
N THR A 66 0.95 -10.32 11.99
CA THR A 66 -0.26 -10.78 12.68
C THR A 66 -1.49 -10.02 12.19
N ASP A 67 -1.38 -8.70 12.00
CA ASP A 67 -2.46 -7.88 11.48
C ASP A 67 -2.86 -8.32 10.06
N LEU A 68 -1.88 -8.61 9.20
CA LEU A 68 -2.15 -9.10 7.85
C LEU A 68 -2.93 -10.43 7.90
N MET A 69 -2.48 -11.36 8.72
CA MET A 69 -3.13 -12.67 8.85
C MET A 69 -4.54 -12.55 9.43
N ALA A 70 -4.74 -11.65 10.39
CA ALA A 70 -6.07 -11.38 10.96
C ALA A 70 -7.02 -10.80 9.91
N ALA A 71 -6.50 -10.10 8.90
CA ALA A 71 -7.28 -9.57 7.79
C ALA A 71 -7.51 -10.60 6.67
N GLY A 72 -7.06 -11.84 6.87
CA GLY A 72 -7.22 -12.92 5.89
C GLY A 72 -6.14 -12.98 4.83
N ILE A 73 -5.03 -12.25 5.02
CA ILE A 73 -3.93 -12.24 4.06
C ILE A 73 -2.93 -13.33 4.45
N THR A 74 -3.04 -14.46 3.78
CA THR A 74 -2.16 -15.61 4.00
C THR A 74 -1.84 -16.28 2.68
N GLY A 75 -0.65 -16.91 2.59
CA GLY A 75 -0.29 -17.77 1.47
C GLY A 75 -0.11 -17.04 0.15
N GLU A 76 -0.42 -17.75 -0.93
CA GLU A 76 -0.15 -17.29 -2.29
C GLU A 76 -1.28 -16.43 -2.84
N ARG A 77 -1.08 -15.13 -2.84
CA ARG A 77 -1.94 -14.17 -3.54
C ARG A 77 -1.15 -12.88 -3.74
N PRO A 78 -1.37 -12.17 -4.87
CA PRO A 78 -0.67 -10.90 -5.08
C PRO A 78 -1.09 -9.87 -4.04
N VAL A 79 -0.11 -9.25 -3.39
CA VAL A 79 -0.35 -8.21 -2.39
C VAL A 79 0.48 -6.98 -2.74
N ILE A 80 -0.18 -5.84 -2.86
CA ILE A 80 0.47 -4.57 -3.17
C ILE A 80 0.49 -3.73 -1.91
N PHE A 81 1.68 -3.24 -1.54
CA PHE A 81 1.84 -2.40 -0.35
C PHE A 81 2.00 -0.95 -0.75
N LEU A 82 1.21 -0.08 -0.15
CA LEU A 82 1.17 1.35 -0.43
C LEU A 82 1.52 2.13 0.84
N CYS A 83 2.42 3.11 0.70
CA CYS A 83 2.64 4.11 1.74
C CYS A 83 2.56 5.51 1.12
N ARG A 84 3.16 6.53 1.75
CA ARG A 84 3.06 7.90 1.25
C ARG A 84 3.79 8.08 -0.07
N SER A 85 5.03 7.59 -0.15
CA SER A 85 5.91 7.82 -1.31
C SER A 85 6.67 6.59 -1.77
N GLY A 86 6.41 5.41 -1.20
CA GLY A 86 7.03 4.16 -1.62
C GLY A 86 8.18 3.68 -0.76
N ASN A 87 8.46 4.32 0.38
CA ASN A 87 9.60 3.97 1.25
C ASN A 87 9.25 2.98 2.36
N ARG A 88 8.20 3.24 3.14
CA ARG A 88 7.76 2.33 4.22
C ARG A 88 7.22 1.02 3.68
N SER A 89 6.66 1.04 2.48
CA SER A 89 6.08 -0.15 1.85
C SER A 89 7.13 -1.16 1.38
N ILE A 90 8.39 -0.74 1.18
CA ILE A 90 9.48 -1.67 0.85
C ILE A 90 9.73 -2.66 1.98
N PRO A 91 10.07 -2.23 3.22
CA PRO A 91 10.27 -3.20 4.30
C PRO A 91 8.98 -3.96 4.65
N ALA A 92 7.81 -3.36 4.44
CA ALA A 92 6.54 -4.06 4.63
C ALA A 92 6.41 -5.24 3.67
N ALA A 93 6.69 -5.02 2.38
CA ALA A 93 6.67 -6.07 1.37
C ALA A 93 7.72 -7.16 1.65
N GLU A 94 8.91 -6.76 2.08
CA GLU A 94 9.97 -7.70 2.45
C GLU A 94 9.57 -8.59 3.63
N THR A 95 8.98 -7.99 4.66
CA THR A 95 8.55 -8.72 5.86
C THR A 95 7.43 -9.71 5.53
N ALA A 96 6.45 -9.30 4.73
CA ALA A 96 5.37 -10.18 4.31
C ALA A 96 5.90 -11.34 3.46
N THR A 97 6.83 -11.07 2.57
CA THR A 97 7.46 -12.11 1.74
C THR A 97 8.17 -13.14 2.62
N ALA A 98 8.92 -12.68 3.62
CA ALA A 98 9.61 -13.57 4.55
C ALA A 98 8.64 -14.44 5.37
N ALA A 99 7.41 -13.98 5.54
CA ALA A 99 6.36 -14.72 6.23
C ALA A 99 5.59 -15.69 5.32
N GLY A 100 6.00 -15.82 4.05
CA GLY A 100 5.38 -16.75 3.11
C GLY A 100 4.15 -16.18 2.38
N ILE A 101 3.96 -14.88 2.43
CA ILE A 101 2.87 -14.19 1.74
C ILE A 101 3.39 -13.66 0.40
N GLY A 102 2.57 -13.72 -0.62
CA GLY A 102 2.94 -13.09 -1.87
C GLY A 102 2.50 -13.82 -3.12
N PRO A 103 2.91 -13.28 -4.27
CA PRO A 103 3.96 -12.27 -4.47
C PRO A 103 3.59 -10.90 -3.90
N CYS A 104 4.58 -10.25 -3.26
CA CYS A 104 4.40 -8.93 -2.67
C CYS A 104 5.07 -7.87 -3.53
N PHE A 105 4.35 -6.78 -3.79
CA PHE A 105 4.81 -5.67 -4.61
C PHE A 105 4.86 -4.39 -3.79
N ASN A 106 5.85 -3.55 -4.09
CA ASN A 106 5.91 -2.20 -3.56
C ASN A 106 5.31 -1.25 -4.60
N MET A 107 4.37 -0.40 -4.19
CA MET A 107 3.85 0.64 -5.07
C MET A 107 4.78 1.84 -5.01
N VAL A 108 5.54 2.06 -6.09
CA VAL A 108 6.38 3.25 -6.18
C VAL A 108 5.52 4.51 -6.16
N ASP A 109 6.06 5.60 -5.66
CA ASP A 109 5.38 6.90 -5.50
C ASP A 109 4.22 6.90 -4.50
N GLY A 110 3.68 5.74 -4.12
CA GLY A 110 2.68 5.64 -3.07
C GLY A 110 1.42 6.46 -3.32
N PHE A 111 0.82 6.94 -2.23
CA PHE A 111 -0.44 7.69 -2.29
C PHE A 111 -0.24 9.15 -2.69
N GLU A 112 0.81 9.80 -2.16
CA GLU A 112 1.04 11.25 -2.33
C GLU A 112 2.18 11.58 -3.29
N GLY A 113 3.01 10.60 -3.66
CA GLY A 113 4.12 10.80 -4.58
C GLY A 113 5.41 11.26 -3.93
N GLN A 114 6.41 11.45 -4.78
CA GLN A 114 7.73 11.92 -4.37
C GLN A 114 7.72 13.45 -4.23
N LEU A 115 8.72 13.98 -3.53
CA LEU A 115 8.95 15.41 -3.50
C LEU A 115 9.50 15.85 -4.87
N ASP A 116 8.97 16.95 -5.39
CA ASP A 116 9.49 17.56 -6.62
C ASP A 116 10.72 18.45 -6.29
N GLU A 117 11.23 19.17 -7.30
CA GLU A 117 12.41 20.02 -7.14
C GLU A 117 12.21 21.15 -6.14
N GLN A 118 10.95 21.57 -5.90
CA GLN A 118 10.60 22.61 -4.94
C GLN A 118 10.24 22.02 -3.57
N GLY A 119 10.35 20.70 -3.40
CA GLY A 119 10.00 20.06 -2.15
C GLY A 119 8.50 19.84 -1.94
N HIS A 120 7.72 19.82 -3.03
CA HIS A 120 6.28 19.61 -2.96
C HIS A 120 5.91 18.21 -3.43
N ARG A 121 4.86 17.62 -2.81
CA ARG A 121 4.27 16.38 -3.25
C ARG A 121 3.04 16.66 -4.12
N GLY A 122 2.56 15.64 -4.82
CA GLY A 122 1.33 15.73 -5.60
C GLY A 122 1.54 15.74 -7.10
N GLY A 123 2.79 15.58 -7.55
CA GLY A 123 3.09 15.43 -8.99
C GLY A 123 3.01 13.99 -9.47
N THR A 124 3.16 13.04 -8.57
CA THR A 124 3.09 11.59 -8.86
C THR A 124 2.27 10.90 -7.79
N GLY A 125 2.06 9.59 -7.93
CA GLY A 125 1.37 8.78 -6.96
C GLY A 125 -0.08 8.48 -7.32
N TRP A 126 -0.75 7.76 -6.44
CA TRP A 126 -2.13 7.31 -6.63
C TRP A 126 -3.09 8.47 -6.94
N ARG A 127 -3.08 9.49 -6.09
CA ARG A 127 -3.96 10.65 -6.26
C ARG A 127 -3.67 11.44 -7.53
N ALA A 128 -2.39 11.75 -7.76
CA ALA A 128 -1.97 12.54 -8.92
C ALA A 128 -2.27 11.83 -10.24
N GLY A 129 -2.23 10.51 -10.23
CA GLY A 129 -2.55 9.68 -11.40
C GLY A 129 -4.03 9.58 -11.71
N GLY A 130 -4.89 10.20 -10.93
CA GLY A 130 -6.33 10.19 -11.16
C GLY A 130 -7.03 8.91 -10.72
N LEU A 131 -6.37 8.07 -9.94
CA LEU A 131 -6.97 6.85 -9.42
C LEU A 131 -7.95 7.16 -8.29
N PRO A 132 -8.99 6.33 -8.09
CA PRO A 132 -10.03 6.65 -7.11
C PRO A 132 -9.52 6.72 -5.67
N TRP A 133 -9.92 7.77 -4.96
CA TRP A 133 -9.60 7.96 -3.56
C TRP A 133 -10.71 8.75 -2.87
N LYS A 134 -10.75 8.72 -1.55
CA LYS A 134 -11.78 9.42 -0.78
C LYS A 134 -11.21 9.91 0.56
N GLN A 135 -11.87 10.92 1.12
CA GLN A 135 -11.66 11.34 2.51
C GLN A 135 -12.48 10.43 3.42
N THR A 136 -11.97 10.22 4.62
CA THR A 136 -12.67 9.39 5.61
C THR A 136 -13.30 10.24 6.72
#